data_730edb8da5a678195667d33d99eac407
#
_entry.id   730edb8da5a678195667d33d99eac407
#
_cell.length_a   1.000
_cell.length_b   1.000
_cell.length_c   1.000
_cell.angle_alpha   90.00
_cell.angle_beta   90.00
_cell.angle_gamma   90.00
#
_symmetry.space_group_name_H-M   'P 1'
#
loop_
_entity.id
_entity.type
_entity.pdbx_description
1 polymer ?
#
loop_
_entity_poly.entity_id
_entity_poly.type
_entity_poly.pdbx_seq_one_letter_code
_entity_poly.pdbx_strand_id
1 'polypeptide(L)'
;VSSADAIVVDGVSHSYGDVTAVGPIDLTVPAGEFLVLVGASGCGKSTLLRLIAGFEQPTNGTVLTDGTAPVPGRGAGLVFQQPRLFPWKTVGGNVALALKYAGQPAGAERVDELLAKVGLHDVAKRRTWQISGGQQQRVAIARALAVENPLLLLDEPFAALDALTREKLQDDLRRVSVETGRTSVFVTHSVDEAVFLGSRVVVLTPRPGRIALDLRIDLPRTGIAADELRGLPEFAALRAEIGHAIRDRVTT
;
A
#
# COMPACT_ATOMS: atom_id res chain seq x y z
N VAL A 1 4.81 -1.88 27.03
CA VAL A 1 4.72 -0.71 26.16
C VAL A 1 3.52 -0.97 25.29
N SER A 2 2.41 -0.26 25.53
CA SER A 2 1.24 -0.29 24.64
C SER A 2 1.71 0.20 23.27
N SER A 3 1.60 -0.63 22.24
CA SER A 3 1.82 -0.18 20.87
C SER A 3 0.73 0.85 20.59
N ALA A 4 1.12 2.11 20.42
CA ALA A 4 0.19 3.15 20.01
C ALA A 4 -0.36 2.77 18.64
N ASP A 5 -1.67 2.91 18.46
CA ASP A 5 -2.31 2.64 17.18
C ASP A 5 -1.86 3.69 16.15
N ALA A 6 -1.28 3.23 15.05
CA ALA A 6 -0.81 4.11 13.98
C ALA A 6 -1.97 4.69 13.16
N ILE A 7 -3.09 3.93 13.06
CA ILE A 7 -4.29 4.38 12.35
C ILE A 7 -5.51 3.98 13.18
N VAL A 8 -6.43 4.93 13.35
CA VAL A 8 -7.76 4.69 13.94
C VAL A 8 -8.81 5.23 12.98
N VAL A 9 -9.73 4.38 12.58
CA VAL A 9 -10.91 4.70 11.78
C VAL A 9 -12.11 4.35 12.64
N ASP A 10 -12.89 5.35 13.03
CA ASP A 10 -14.00 5.21 13.99
C ASP A 10 -15.31 5.67 13.34
N GLY A 11 -16.23 4.73 13.12
CA GLY A 11 -17.55 4.94 12.54
C GLY A 11 -17.53 5.62 11.15
N VAL A 12 -16.45 5.45 10.38
CA VAL A 12 -16.22 6.24 9.15
C VAL A 12 -17.14 5.81 8.03
N SER A 13 -17.85 6.79 7.48
CA SER A 13 -18.53 6.66 6.19
C SER A 13 -18.16 7.83 5.27
N HIS A 14 -18.17 7.58 3.96
CA HIS A 14 -17.88 8.59 2.96
C HIS A 14 -18.76 8.42 1.72
N SER A 15 -19.32 9.53 1.24
CA SER A 15 -20.19 9.57 0.05
C SER A 15 -19.68 10.61 -0.95
N TYR A 16 -19.79 10.28 -2.23
CA TYR A 16 -19.60 11.21 -3.35
C TYR A 16 -20.99 11.56 -3.90
N GLY A 17 -21.50 12.75 -3.55
CA GLY A 17 -22.89 13.09 -3.81
C GLY A 17 -23.82 12.11 -3.13
N ASP A 18 -24.74 11.51 -3.89
CA ASP A 18 -25.74 10.53 -3.38
C ASP A 18 -25.19 9.10 -3.26
N VAL A 19 -23.94 8.87 -3.65
CA VAL A 19 -23.37 7.53 -3.69
C VAL A 19 -22.46 7.29 -2.50
N THR A 20 -22.88 6.44 -1.56
CA THR A 20 -22.03 6.00 -0.44
C THR A 20 -20.97 5.04 -0.95
N ALA A 21 -19.71 5.45 -0.85
CA ALA A 21 -18.56 4.67 -1.27
C ALA A 21 -18.11 3.67 -0.20
N VAL A 22 -18.02 4.13 1.07
CA VAL A 22 -17.63 3.32 2.23
C VAL A 22 -18.49 3.67 3.43
N GLY A 23 -18.67 2.71 4.31
CA GLY A 23 -19.11 2.91 5.66
C GLY A 23 -20.41 2.26 6.08
N PRO A 24 -20.64 2.28 7.42
CA PRO A 24 -19.66 2.64 8.45
C PRO A 24 -18.53 1.60 8.57
N ILE A 25 -17.31 2.07 8.85
CA ILE A 25 -16.12 1.25 9.06
C ILE A 25 -15.48 1.62 10.39
N ASP A 26 -15.18 0.60 11.20
CA ASP A 26 -14.36 0.66 12.40
C ASP A 26 -13.10 -0.18 12.16
N LEU A 27 -11.93 0.42 12.20
CA LEU A 27 -10.67 -0.23 11.92
C LEU A 27 -9.54 0.43 12.70
N THR A 28 -8.80 -0.38 13.46
CA THR A 28 -7.58 0.05 14.15
C THR A 28 -6.38 -0.70 13.59
N VAL A 29 -5.30 0.01 13.29
CA VAL A 29 -4.05 -0.56 12.76
C VAL A 29 -2.92 -0.23 13.72
N PRO A 30 -2.38 -1.22 14.43
CA PRO A 30 -1.21 -1.05 15.30
C PRO A 30 0.03 -0.59 14.53
N ALA A 31 0.93 0.11 15.21
CA ALA A 31 2.22 0.47 14.63
C ALA A 31 3.02 -0.77 14.20
N GLY A 32 3.61 -0.71 13.02
CA GLY A 32 4.40 -1.81 12.44
C GLY A 32 3.57 -2.89 11.74
N GLU A 33 2.23 -2.82 11.75
CA GLU A 33 1.39 -3.79 11.05
C GLU A 33 1.42 -3.57 9.52
N PHE A 34 1.40 -4.66 8.76
CA PHE A 34 1.18 -4.62 7.32
C PHE A 34 -0.26 -5.05 7.02
N LEU A 35 -1.15 -4.07 6.95
CA LEU A 35 -2.55 -4.27 6.63
C LEU A 35 -2.76 -4.34 5.11
N VAL A 36 -3.49 -5.34 4.64
CA VAL A 36 -3.94 -5.40 3.24
C VAL A 36 -5.46 -5.24 3.17
N LEU A 37 -5.90 -4.28 2.35
CA LEU A 37 -7.31 -4.09 1.99
C LEU A 37 -7.58 -4.79 0.67
N VAL A 38 -8.46 -5.78 0.68
CA VAL A 38 -8.82 -6.54 -0.53
C VAL A 38 -10.33 -6.55 -0.75
N GLY A 39 -10.76 -6.72 -1.99
CA GLY A 39 -12.18 -6.77 -2.37
C GLY A 39 -12.41 -6.42 -3.83
N ALA A 40 -13.64 -6.54 -4.28
CA ALA A 40 -14.04 -6.27 -5.67
C ALA A 40 -13.70 -4.84 -6.12
N SER A 41 -13.63 -4.62 -7.43
CA SER A 41 -13.45 -3.28 -7.98
C SER A 41 -14.60 -2.37 -7.56
N GLY A 42 -14.30 -1.14 -7.17
CA GLY A 42 -15.29 -0.14 -6.75
C GLY A 42 -15.86 -0.33 -5.34
N CYS A 43 -15.36 -1.25 -4.52
CA CYS A 43 -15.83 -1.47 -3.14
C CYS A 43 -15.34 -0.41 -2.12
N GLY A 44 -14.59 0.61 -2.53
CA GLY A 44 -14.18 1.71 -1.65
C GLY A 44 -12.78 1.62 -1.05
N LYS A 45 -11.94 0.63 -1.42
CA LYS A 45 -10.55 0.48 -0.92
C LYS A 45 -9.71 1.74 -1.09
N SER A 46 -9.65 2.26 -2.31
CA SER A 46 -8.90 3.49 -2.61
C SER A 46 -9.51 4.72 -1.93
N THR A 47 -10.84 4.74 -1.70
CA THR A 47 -11.50 5.80 -0.93
C THR A 47 -11.04 5.74 0.52
N LEU A 48 -11.07 4.56 1.16
CA LEU A 48 -10.59 4.40 2.53
C LEU A 48 -9.09 4.77 2.65
N LEU A 49 -8.27 4.36 1.68
CA LEU A 49 -6.86 4.74 1.64
C LEU A 49 -6.66 6.26 1.55
N ARG A 50 -7.49 6.96 0.75
CA ARG A 50 -7.43 8.43 0.62
C ARG A 50 -7.90 9.15 1.88
N LEU A 51 -8.89 8.61 2.59
CA LEU A 51 -9.31 9.11 3.90
C LEU A 51 -8.16 8.99 4.93
N ILE A 52 -7.48 7.83 4.97
CA ILE A 52 -6.30 7.61 5.83
C ILE A 52 -5.14 8.55 5.44
N ALA A 53 -4.99 8.86 4.15
CA ALA A 53 -3.97 9.79 3.65
C ALA A 53 -4.34 11.28 3.85
N GLY A 54 -5.56 11.59 4.29
CA GLY A 54 -6.07 12.95 4.45
C GLY A 54 -6.45 13.67 3.15
N PHE A 55 -6.45 12.98 1.99
CA PHE A 55 -6.89 13.56 0.71
C PHE A 55 -8.40 13.73 0.61
N GLU A 56 -9.14 12.98 1.39
CA GLU A 56 -10.59 13.05 1.52
C GLU A 56 -10.93 13.24 3.01
N GLN A 57 -12.05 13.90 3.29
CA GLN A 57 -12.58 14.00 4.64
C GLN A 57 -13.77 13.04 4.77
N PRO A 58 -13.91 12.30 5.86
CA PRO A 58 -15.06 11.43 6.05
C PRO A 58 -16.36 12.26 6.12
N THR A 59 -17.45 11.72 5.56
CA THR A 59 -18.78 12.34 5.69
C THR A 59 -19.28 12.20 7.13
N ASN A 60 -19.01 11.06 7.77
CA ASN A 60 -19.27 10.82 9.19
C ASN A 60 -18.10 10.01 9.78
N GLY A 61 -17.96 10.07 11.10
CA GLY A 61 -16.91 9.41 11.83
C GLY A 61 -15.58 10.17 11.79
N THR A 62 -14.52 9.55 12.27
CA THR A 62 -13.19 10.17 12.38
C THR A 62 -12.09 9.23 11.90
N VAL A 63 -11.06 9.81 11.27
CA VAL A 63 -9.81 9.13 10.96
C VAL A 63 -8.68 9.84 11.69
N LEU A 64 -7.85 9.05 12.38
CA LEU A 64 -6.63 9.54 13.02
C LEU A 64 -5.43 8.73 12.51
N THR A 65 -4.32 9.42 12.30
CA THR A 65 -3.00 8.83 12.06
C THR A 65 -2.03 9.39 13.10
N ASP A 66 -1.34 8.50 13.81
CA ASP A 66 -0.50 8.86 14.97
C ASP A 66 -1.24 9.81 15.94
N GLY A 67 -2.53 9.50 16.23
CA GLY A 67 -3.38 10.25 17.16
C GLY A 67 -3.87 11.61 16.66
N THR A 68 -3.58 12.01 15.41
CA THR A 68 -3.99 13.29 14.84
C THR A 68 -4.76 13.12 13.53
N ALA A 69 -5.57 14.12 13.16
CA ALA A 69 -6.22 14.12 11.85
C ALA A 69 -5.17 14.09 10.72
N PRO A 70 -5.32 13.19 9.72
CA PRO A 70 -4.33 13.05 8.66
C PRO A 70 -4.24 14.31 7.80
N VAL A 71 -3.01 14.69 7.43
CA VAL A 71 -2.74 15.84 6.56
C VAL A 71 -2.02 15.35 5.32
N PRO A 72 -2.50 15.67 4.10
CA PRO A 72 -1.86 15.22 2.85
C PRO A 72 -0.38 15.57 2.80
N GLY A 73 0.46 14.58 2.48
CA GLY A 73 1.91 14.74 2.36
C GLY A 73 2.67 14.82 3.68
N ARG A 74 2.03 14.64 4.83
CA ARG A 74 2.69 14.56 6.14
C ARG A 74 2.51 13.18 6.76
N GLY A 75 3.58 12.64 7.35
CA GLY A 75 3.56 11.37 8.10
C GLY A 75 3.37 10.11 7.25
N ALA A 76 2.96 10.22 6.00
CA ALA A 76 2.71 9.08 5.12
C ALA A 76 3.42 9.21 3.77
N GLY A 77 4.08 8.13 3.33
CA GLY A 77 4.48 7.92 1.95
C GLY A 77 3.31 7.32 1.17
N LEU A 78 2.99 7.85 -0.01
CA LEU A 78 1.87 7.36 -0.81
C LEU A 78 2.30 6.97 -2.22
N VAL A 79 1.91 5.76 -2.63
CA VAL A 79 2.00 5.25 -4.00
C VAL A 79 0.58 5.15 -4.55
N PHE A 80 0.29 5.90 -5.60
CA PHE A 80 -0.98 5.85 -6.31
C PHE A 80 -1.01 4.72 -7.33
N GLN A 81 -2.18 4.27 -7.73
CA GLN A 81 -2.39 3.32 -8.81
C GLN A 81 -1.73 3.77 -10.12
N GLN A 82 -1.81 5.07 -10.44
CA GLN A 82 -1.01 5.69 -11.50
C GLN A 82 0.26 6.29 -10.90
N PRO A 83 1.42 6.19 -11.55
CA PRO A 83 2.73 6.61 -11.00
C PRO A 83 2.82 8.07 -10.57
N ARG A 84 2.05 8.98 -11.20
CA ARG A 84 2.03 10.43 -10.93
C ARG A 84 3.43 11.02 -10.79
N LEU A 85 4.31 10.68 -11.72
CA LEU A 85 5.65 11.26 -11.80
C LEU A 85 5.57 12.70 -12.36
N PHE A 86 6.49 13.54 -11.92
CA PHE A 86 6.64 14.88 -12.48
C PHE A 86 7.26 14.79 -13.89
N PRO A 87 6.51 15.05 -14.96
CA PRO A 87 6.97 14.81 -16.33
C PRO A 87 8.14 15.71 -16.73
N TRP A 88 8.26 16.89 -16.15
CA TRP A 88 9.38 17.83 -16.40
C TRP A 88 10.68 17.46 -15.69
N LYS A 89 10.68 16.44 -14.83
CA LYS A 89 11.86 15.93 -14.14
C LYS A 89 12.37 14.64 -14.79
N THR A 90 13.65 14.33 -14.54
CA THR A 90 14.20 13.01 -14.83
C THR A 90 13.68 11.99 -13.82
N VAL A 91 13.95 10.70 -14.07
CA VAL A 91 13.69 9.60 -13.13
C VAL A 91 14.33 9.88 -11.76
N GLY A 92 15.64 10.10 -11.75
CA GLY A 92 16.36 10.45 -10.52
C GLY A 92 15.90 11.78 -9.91
N GLY A 93 15.50 12.75 -10.74
CA GLY A 93 14.95 14.01 -10.28
C GLY A 93 13.61 13.89 -9.55
N ASN A 94 12.80 12.86 -9.87
CA ASN A 94 11.58 12.53 -9.12
C ASN A 94 11.90 12.00 -7.72
N VAL A 95 12.89 11.12 -7.60
CA VAL A 95 13.33 10.56 -6.31
C VAL A 95 14.04 11.63 -5.46
N ALA A 96 14.97 12.38 -6.07
CA ALA A 96 15.70 13.46 -5.40
C ALA A 96 14.76 14.54 -4.83
N LEU A 97 13.65 14.81 -5.51
CA LEU A 97 12.66 15.77 -5.00
C LEU A 97 12.02 15.27 -3.70
N ALA A 98 11.68 14.00 -3.61
CA ALA A 98 11.11 13.41 -2.39
C ALA A 98 12.10 13.51 -1.22
N LEU A 99 13.37 13.16 -1.44
CA LEU A 99 14.43 13.32 -0.45
C LEU A 99 14.55 14.77 0.05
N LYS A 100 14.53 15.75 -0.86
CA LYS A 100 14.58 17.18 -0.51
C LYS A 100 13.39 17.62 0.35
N TYR A 101 12.17 17.19 0.02
CA TYR A 101 10.99 17.51 0.82
C TYR A 101 11.03 16.84 2.21
N ALA A 102 11.69 15.70 2.32
CA ALA A 102 11.95 15.03 3.60
C ALA A 102 13.14 15.62 4.39
N GLY A 103 13.79 16.66 3.88
CA GLY A 103 14.99 17.25 4.51
C GLY A 103 16.22 16.33 4.48
N GLN A 104 16.23 15.33 3.57
CA GLN A 104 17.30 14.36 3.45
C GLN A 104 18.29 14.71 2.33
N PRO A 105 19.57 14.26 2.42
CA PRO A 105 20.53 14.43 1.34
C PRO A 105 20.04 13.79 0.04
N ALA A 106 19.96 14.57 -1.02
CA ALA A 106 19.48 14.15 -2.35
C ALA A 106 20.63 13.97 -3.35
N GLY A 107 21.75 13.39 -2.90
CA GLY A 107 22.91 13.08 -3.75
C GLY A 107 22.61 11.99 -4.77
N ALA A 108 23.42 11.94 -5.85
CA ALA A 108 23.23 10.97 -6.94
C ALA A 108 23.32 9.53 -6.42
N GLU A 109 24.28 9.24 -5.57
CA GLU A 109 24.50 7.90 -4.98
C GLU A 109 23.24 7.41 -4.23
N ARG A 110 22.65 8.26 -3.36
CA ARG A 110 21.43 7.91 -2.62
C ARG A 110 20.22 7.68 -3.54
N VAL A 111 20.13 8.47 -4.61
CA VAL A 111 19.09 8.29 -5.64
C VAL A 111 19.26 6.96 -6.38
N ASP A 112 20.49 6.61 -6.76
CA ASP A 112 20.79 5.36 -7.47
C ASP A 112 20.56 4.14 -6.56
N GLU A 113 20.90 4.21 -5.27
CA GLU A 113 20.56 3.19 -4.28
C GLU A 113 19.05 2.94 -4.19
N LEU A 114 18.25 4.00 -4.11
CA LEU A 114 16.79 3.89 -4.02
C LEU A 114 16.19 3.32 -5.30
N LEU A 115 16.72 3.69 -6.46
CA LEU A 115 16.32 3.12 -7.74
C LEU A 115 16.73 1.65 -7.86
N ALA A 116 17.92 1.29 -7.39
CA ALA A 116 18.39 -0.09 -7.37
C ALA A 116 17.51 -1.00 -6.49
N LYS A 117 17.00 -0.51 -5.36
CA LYS A 117 16.05 -1.25 -4.48
C LYS A 117 14.77 -1.68 -5.20
N VAL A 118 14.38 -0.99 -6.26
CA VAL A 118 13.22 -1.34 -7.10
C VAL A 118 13.63 -1.93 -8.46
N GLY A 119 14.88 -2.39 -8.58
CA GLY A 119 15.41 -3.03 -9.79
C GLY A 119 15.57 -2.09 -11.00
N LEU A 120 15.83 -0.80 -10.73
CA LEU A 120 16.08 0.20 -11.77
C LEU A 120 17.55 0.63 -11.73
N HIS A 121 18.31 0.22 -12.75
CA HIS A 121 19.73 0.57 -12.89
C HIS A 121 19.90 1.48 -14.11
N ASP A 122 20.84 2.43 -14.04
CA ASP A 122 21.25 3.29 -15.16
C ASP A 122 20.15 4.12 -15.83
N VAL A 123 19.05 4.40 -15.11
CA VAL A 123 17.90 5.14 -15.65
C VAL A 123 17.71 6.53 -15.01
N ALA A 124 18.49 6.91 -14.01
CA ALA A 124 18.32 8.14 -13.24
C ALA A 124 18.29 9.41 -14.11
N LYS A 125 19.07 9.43 -15.21
CA LYS A 125 19.15 10.57 -16.14
C LYS A 125 18.04 10.58 -17.20
N ARG A 126 17.30 9.46 -17.37
CA ARG A 126 16.21 9.37 -18.36
C ARG A 126 15.02 10.25 -17.95
N ARG A 127 14.28 10.72 -18.94
CA ARG A 127 12.99 11.37 -18.73
C ARG A 127 11.92 10.32 -18.46
N THR A 128 10.83 10.72 -17.79
CA THR A 128 9.74 9.80 -17.44
C THR A 128 9.10 9.12 -18.64
N TRP A 129 9.02 9.79 -19.77
CA TRP A 129 8.48 9.22 -21.03
C TRP A 129 9.44 8.30 -21.79
N GLN A 130 10.70 8.20 -21.36
CA GLN A 130 11.71 7.30 -21.93
C GLN A 130 11.76 5.93 -21.22
N ILE A 131 10.87 5.71 -20.28
CA ILE A 131 10.76 4.47 -19.50
C ILE A 131 9.34 3.90 -19.60
N SER A 132 9.20 2.56 -19.46
CA SER A 132 7.90 1.89 -19.52
C SER A 132 6.99 2.27 -18.36
N GLY A 133 5.68 2.03 -18.48
CA GLY A 133 4.72 2.26 -17.40
C GLY A 133 5.06 1.48 -16.12
N GLY A 134 5.52 0.23 -16.24
CA GLY A 134 6.01 -0.56 -15.11
C GLY A 134 7.27 0.04 -14.48
N GLN A 135 8.19 0.59 -15.28
CA GLN A 135 9.35 1.31 -14.74
C GLN A 135 8.92 2.61 -14.03
N GLN A 136 7.94 3.34 -14.57
CA GLN A 136 7.39 4.52 -13.91
C GLN A 136 6.77 4.18 -12.56
N GLN A 137 6.06 3.06 -12.45
CA GLN A 137 5.48 2.60 -11.19
C GLN A 137 6.57 2.26 -10.17
N ARG A 138 7.65 1.61 -10.60
CA ARG A 138 8.81 1.35 -9.74
C ARG A 138 9.49 2.63 -9.25
N VAL A 139 9.57 3.67 -10.09
CA VAL A 139 10.06 5.00 -9.66
C VAL A 139 9.12 5.61 -8.62
N ALA A 140 7.80 5.47 -8.75
CA ALA A 140 6.84 5.94 -7.75
C ALA A 140 7.02 5.23 -6.40
N ILE A 141 7.28 3.92 -6.41
CA ILE A 141 7.62 3.15 -5.20
C ILE A 141 8.94 3.64 -4.60
N ALA A 142 10.01 3.79 -5.39
CA ALA A 142 11.29 4.32 -4.92
C ALA A 142 11.13 5.71 -4.29
N ARG A 143 10.30 6.57 -4.87
CA ARG A 143 9.95 7.89 -4.34
C ARG A 143 9.26 7.83 -2.98
N ALA A 144 8.33 6.89 -2.78
CA ALA A 144 7.66 6.70 -1.49
C ALA A 144 8.61 6.12 -0.43
N LEU A 145 9.53 5.23 -0.83
CA LEU A 145 10.54 4.66 0.07
C LEU A 145 11.64 5.67 0.43
N ALA A 146 11.88 6.68 -0.41
CA ALA A 146 12.86 7.73 -0.17
C ALA A 146 12.56 8.56 1.08
N VAL A 147 11.29 8.68 1.45
CA VAL A 147 10.84 9.40 2.64
C VAL A 147 10.67 8.41 3.78
N GLU A 148 11.37 8.64 4.89
CA GLU A 148 11.29 7.76 6.07
C GLU A 148 10.05 8.07 6.93
N ASN A 149 8.88 8.07 6.29
CA ASN A 149 7.63 8.23 6.99
C ASN A 149 7.27 6.95 7.78
N PRO A 150 6.64 7.07 8.96
CA PRO A 150 6.19 5.92 9.75
C PRO A 150 5.09 5.11 9.04
N LEU A 151 4.32 5.76 8.16
CA LEU A 151 3.21 5.15 7.43
C LEU A 151 3.50 5.08 5.93
N LEU A 152 3.23 3.93 5.32
CA LEU A 152 3.33 3.68 3.87
C LEU A 152 1.97 3.23 3.33
N LEU A 153 1.43 4.00 2.40
CA LEU A 153 0.13 3.76 1.76
C LEU A 153 0.34 3.40 0.29
N LEU A 154 -0.22 2.27 -0.16
CA LEU A 154 -0.01 1.77 -1.51
C LEU A 154 -1.36 1.39 -2.14
N ASP A 155 -1.72 2.09 -3.21
CA ASP A 155 -2.96 1.86 -3.96
C ASP A 155 -2.66 1.08 -5.25
N GLU A 156 -2.91 -0.23 -5.24
CA GLU A 156 -2.67 -1.17 -6.36
C GLU A 156 -1.28 -0.99 -7.03
N PRO A 157 -0.16 -0.96 -6.27
CA PRO A 157 1.14 -0.53 -6.81
C PRO A 157 1.72 -1.47 -7.85
N PHE A 158 1.20 -2.69 -7.98
CA PHE A 158 1.72 -3.71 -8.90
C PHE A 158 0.83 -3.98 -10.12
N ALA A 159 -0.29 -3.24 -10.27
CA ALA A 159 -1.27 -3.50 -11.34
C ALA A 159 -0.68 -3.40 -12.77
N ALA A 160 0.29 -2.50 -12.96
CA ALA A 160 0.91 -2.23 -14.27
C ALA A 160 2.20 -3.05 -14.54
N LEU A 161 2.53 -4.04 -13.67
CA LEU A 161 3.77 -4.81 -13.76
C LEU A 161 3.56 -6.16 -14.42
N ASP A 162 4.57 -6.63 -15.18
CA ASP A 162 4.67 -8.01 -15.61
C ASP A 162 4.87 -8.97 -14.43
N ALA A 163 4.61 -10.25 -14.62
CA ALA A 163 4.60 -11.24 -13.53
C ALA A 163 5.93 -11.33 -12.78
N LEU A 164 7.05 -11.45 -13.49
CA LEU A 164 8.38 -11.62 -12.88
C LEU A 164 8.81 -10.37 -12.09
N THR A 165 8.57 -9.19 -12.66
CA THR A 165 8.86 -7.92 -12.00
C THR A 165 7.98 -7.75 -10.75
N ARG A 166 6.71 -8.15 -10.83
CA ARG A 166 5.76 -8.09 -9.71
C ARG A 166 6.23 -8.96 -8.56
N GLU A 167 6.56 -10.24 -8.81
CA GLU A 167 7.05 -11.16 -7.78
C GLU A 167 8.28 -10.60 -7.07
N LYS A 168 9.28 -10.15 -7.82
CA LYS A 168 10.49 -9.57 -7.25
C LYS A 168 10.19 -8.35 -6.37
N LEU A 169 9.30 -7.46 -6.81
CA LEU A 169 8.94 -6.27 -6.02
C LEU A 169 8.08 -6.61 -4.80
N GLN A 170 7.28 -7.66 -4.85
CA GLN A 170 6.58 -8.19 -3.66
C GLN A 170 7.60 -8.66 -2.61
N ASP A 171 8.61 -9.41 -3.03
CA ASP A 171 9.68 -9.88 -2.14
C ASP A 171 10.46 -8.70 -1.54
N ASP A 172 10.84 -7.73 -2.38
CA ASP A 172 11.55 -6.53 -1.93
C ASP A 172 10.69 -5.70 -0.94
N LEU A 173 9.40 -5.50 -1.23
CA LEU A 173 8.49 -4.76 -0.35
C LEU A 173 8.28 -5.49 0.98
N ARG A 174 8.12 -6.81 0.95
CA ARG A 174 7.99 -7.63 2.15
C ARG A 174 9.23 -7.52 3.03
N ARG A 175 10.43 -7.65 2.44
CA ARG A 175 11.70 -7.48 3.14
C ARG A 175 11.83 -6.09 3.75
N VAL A 176 11.61 -5.03 2.98
CA VAL A 176 11.68 -3.63 3.45
C VAL A 176 10.68 -3.38 4.58
N SER A 177 9.47 -3.93 4.50
CA SER A 177 8.46 -3.81 5.55
C SER A 177 8.95 -4.39 6.89
N VAL A 178 9.57 -5.57 6.86
CA VAL A 178 10.12 -6.21 8.07
C VAL A 178 11.33 -5.45 8.60
N GLU A 179 12.27 -5.06 7.73
CA GLU A 179 13.50 -4.36 8.11
C GLU A 179 13.21 -2.98 8.72
N THR A 180 12.21 -2.27 8.22
CA THR A 180 11.92 -0.90 8.65
C THR A 180 10.89 -0.82 9.77
N GLY A 181 10.09 -1.87 9.98
CA GLY A 181 8.98 -1.88 10.95
C GLY A 181 7.91 -0.81 10.67
N ARG A 182 7.83 -0.27 9.45
CA ARG A 182 6.85 0.74 9.07
C ARG A 182 5.44 0.15 9.03
N THR A 183 4.47 0.91 9.51
CA THR A 183 3.07 0.59 9.31
C THR A 183 2.72 0.75 7.83
N SER A 184 2.09 -0.26 7.25
CA SER A 184 1.74 -0.23 5.82
C SER A 184 0.26 -0.53 5.61
N VAL A 185 -0.38 0.21 4.71
CA VAL A 185 -1.72 -0.12 4.18
C VAL A 185 -1.59 -0.34 2.68
N PHE A 186 -1.88 -1.55 2.26
CA PHE A 186 -1.74 -2.00 0.88
C PHE A 186 -3.11 -2.34 0.30
N VAL A 187 -3.48 -1.71 -0.80
CA VAL A 187 -4.72 -2.00 -1.53
C VAL A 187 -4.41 -2.89 -2.71
N THR A 188 -5.16 -3.96 -2.84
CA THR A 188 -5.09 -4.87 -4.01
C THR A 188 -6.43 -5.54 -4.29
N HIS A 189 -6.56 -6.12 -5.48
CA HIS A 189 -7.62 -7.07 -5.82
C HIS A 189 -7.10 -8.52 -5.87
N SER A 190 -5.80 -8.73 -5.68
CA SER A 190 -5.16 -10.05 -5.70
C SER A 190 -5.12 -10.67 -4.30
N VAL A 191 -5.77 -11.81 -4.14
CA VAL A 191 -5.75 -12.57 -2.88
C VAL A 191 -4.35 -13.12 -2.59
N ASP A 192 -3.61 -13.52 -3.62
CA ASP A 192 -2.22 -14.00 -3.48
C ASP A 192 -1.33 -12.90 -2.90
N GLU A 193 -1.43 -11.67 -3.40
CA GLU A 193 -0.70 -10.52 -2.85
C GLU A 193 -1.08 -10.25 -1.40
N ALA A 194 -2.38 -10.36 -1.07
CA ALA A 194 -2.88 -10.11 0.27
C ALA A 194 -2.29 -11.09 1.29
N VAL A 195 -2.28 -12.38 0.99
CA VAL A 195 -1.70 -13.42 1.87
C VAL A 195 -0.18 -13.30 1.93
N PHE A 196 0.48 -13.02 0.81
CA PHE A 196 1.92 -12.95 0.72
C PHE A 196 2.53 -11.77 1.49
N LEU A 197 1.91 -10.59 1.40
CA LEU A 197 2.44 -9.35 1.97
C LEU A 197 1.90 -9.05 3.37
N GLY A 198 0.62 -9.36 3.60
CA GLY A 198 -0.08 -8.95 4.81
C GLY A 198 0.39 -9.67 6.07
N SER A 199 0.35 -8.97 7.20
CA SER A 199 0.23 -9.56 8.53
C SER A 199 -1.24 -9.61 8.97
N ARG A 200 -2.09 -8.84 8.29
CA ARG A 200 -3.54 -8.81 8.45
C ARG A 200 -4.21 -8.45 7.13
N VAL A 201 -5.32 -9.08 6.83
CA VAL A 201 -6.11 -8.84 5.62
C VAL A 201 -7.53 -8.46 6.02
N VAL A 202 -8.00 -7.34 5.48
CA VAL A 202 -9.38 -6.89 5.61
C VAL A 202 -10.05 -6.97 4.26
N VAL A 203 -11.14 -7.74 4.18
CA VAL A 203 -11.98 -7.87 2.98
C VAL A 203 -13.12 -6.86 3.07
N LEU A 204 -13.30 -6.05 2.03
CA LEU A 204 -14.42 -5.12 1.93
C LEU A 204 -15.55 -5.70 1.06
N THR A 205 -16.80 -5.49 1.51
CA THR A 205 -18.01 -5.80 0.72
C THR A 205 -18.08 -4.92 -0.53
N PRO A 206 -18.82 -5.33 -1.58
CA PRO A 206 -19.26 -4.42 -2.62
C PRO A 206 -19.96 -3.19 -2.02
N ARG A 207 -20.05 -2.12 -2.82
CA ARG A 207 -20.55 -0.81 -2.39
C ARG A 207 -21.92 -0.87 -1.69
N PRO A 208 -22.11 -0.21 -0.54
CA PRO A 208 -21.09 0.51 0.22
C PRO A 208 -20.08 -0.42 0.89
N GLY A 209 -18.78 -0.09 0.77
CA GLY A 209 -17.71 -0.89 1.36
C GLY A 209 -17.82 -0.96 2.87
N ARG A 210 -17.96 -2.15 3.41
CA ARG A 210 -17.95 -2.47 4.84
C ARG A 210 -16.97 -3.61 5.08
N ILE A 211 -16.50 -3.80 6.28
CA ILE A 211 -15.66 -4.95 6.61
C ILE A 211 -16.49 -6.22 6.56
N ALA A 212 -16.13 -7.13 5.66
CA ALA A 212 -16.73 -8.46 5.53
C ALA A 212 -15.95 -9.52 6.31
N LEU A 213 -14.61 -9.40 6.30
CA LEU A 213 -13.69 -10.29 7.00
C LEU A 213 -12.49 -9.46 7.47
N ASP A 214 -12.02 -9.76 8.66
CA ASP A 214 -10.80 -9.22 9.26
C ASP A 214 -9.98 -10.38 9.78
N LEU A 215 -8.88 -10.71 9.09
CA LEU A 215 -8.13 -11.94 9.27
C LEU A 215 -6.65 -11.66 9.52
N ARG A 216 -6.10 -12.18 10.60
CA ARG A 216 -4.65 -12.20 10.84
C ARG A 216 -4.00 -13.27 9.96
N ILE A 217 -2.85 -12.95 9.41
CA ILE A 217 -2.04 -13.85 8.59
C ILE A 217 -0.88 -14.34 9.45
N ASP A 218 -1.02 -15.54 9.96
CA ASP A 218 0.00 -16.19 10.81
C ASP A 218 0.94 -17.05 9.94
N LEU A 219 1.72 -16.36 9.09
CA LEU A 219 2.74 -16.97 8.24
C LEU A 219 4.12 -16.38 8.56
N PRO A 220 5.20 -17.17 8.39
CA PRO A 220 6.57 -16.67 8.61
C PRO A 220 6.85 -15.43 7.79
N ARG A 221 7.27 -14.34 8.43
CA ARG A 221 7.60 -13.07 7.74
C ARG A 221 9.06 -13.01 7.28
N THR A 222 9.93 -13.86 7.88
CA THR A 222 11.38 -13.95 7.60
C THR A 222 11.81 -15.41 7.57
N GLY A 223 13.00 -15.68 7.04
CA GLY A 223 13.63 -16.99 7.10
C GLY A 223 13.04 -18.05 6.16
N ILE A 224 12.18 -17.66 5.23
CA ILE A 224 11.57 -18.55 4.23
C ILE A 224 11.64 -17.90 2.85
N ALA A 225 11.94 -18.68 1.81
CA ALA A 225 11.92 -18.22 0.42
C ALA A 225 10.47 -17.97 -0.06
N ALA A 226 10.30 -17.08 -1.04
CA ALA A 226 8.98 -16.69 -1.53
C ALA A 226 8.19 -17.88 -2.09
N ASP A 227 8.82 -18.72 -2.89
CA ASP A 227 8.19 -19.90 -3.51
C ASP A 227 7.84 -20.96 -2.45
N GLU A 228 8.71 -21.15 -1.45
CA GLU A 228 8.45 -22.05 -0.33
C GLU A 228 7.25 -21.57 0.50
N LEU A 229 7.19 -20.25 0.79
CA LEU A 229 6.04 -19.67 1.49
C LEU A 229 4.72 -19.87 0.72
N ARG A 230 4.73 -19.63 -0.60
CA ARG A 230 3.55 -19.85 -1.45
C ARG A 230 3.15 -21.32 -1.58
N GLY A 231 4.10 -22.24 -1.35
CA GLY A 231 3.88 -23.67 -1.34
C GLY A 231 3.30 -24.23 -0.05
N LEU A 232 3.21 -23.45 1.03
CA LEU A 232 2.67 -23.91 2.31
C LEU A 232 1.17 -24.21 2.21
N PRO A 233 0.68 -25.31 2.83
CA PRO A 233 -0.75 -25.59 2.92
C PRO A 233 -1.54 -24.46 3.59
N GLU A 234 -0.96 -23.80 4.59
CA GLU A 234 -1.55 -22.68 5.32
C GLU A 234 -1.75 -21.47 4.39
N PHE A 235 -0.81 -21.22 3.48
CA PHE A 235 -0.96 -20.18 2.45
C PHE A 235 -2.16 -20.46 1.55
N ALA A 236 -2.31 -21.70 1.09
CA ALA A 236 -3.44 -22.11 0.25
C ALA A 236 -4.78 -22.02 1.00
N ALA A 237 -4.82 -22.39 2.30
CA ALA A 237 -6.00 -22.30 3.14
C ALA A 237 -6.45 -20.83 3.33
N LEU A 238 -5.53 -19.94 3.72
CA LEU A 238 -5.81 -18.50 3.88
C LEU A 238 -6.30 -17.87 2.56
N ARG A 239 -5.67 -18.23 1.44
CA ARG A 239 -6.09 -17.78 0.11
C ARG A 239 -7.52 -18.24 -0.21
N ALA A 240 -7.88 -19.48 0.11
CA ALA A 240 -9.22 -20.02 -0.11
C ALA A 240 -10.26 -19.27 0.76
N GLU A 241 -9.96 -19.04 2.05
CA GLU A 241 -10.83 -18.33 2.99
C GLU A 241 -11.12 -16.90 2.53
N ILE A 242 -10.08 -16.12 2.21
CA ILE A 242 -10.23 -14.75 1.69
C ILE A 242 -10.99 -14.76 0.38
N GLY A 243 -10.68 -15.71 -0.52
CA GLY A 243 -11.37 -15.87 -1.80
C GLY A 243 -12.86 -16.18 -1.65
N HIS A 244 -13.26 -16.98 -0.66
CA HIS A 244 -14.66 -17.23 -0.31
C HIS A 244 -15.33 -15.95 0.20
N ALA A 245 -14.72 -15.24 1.15
CA ALA A 245 -15.28 -14.01 1.69
C ALA A 245 -15.54 -12.93 0.61
N ILE A 246 -14.73 -12.90 -0.44
CA ILE A 246 -14.96 -11.99 -1.58
C ILE A 246 -16.15 -12.46 -2.43
N ARG A 247 -16.24 -13.77 -2.75
CA ARG A 247 -17.29 -14.32 -3.62
C ARG A 247 -18.67 -14.29 -3.00
N ASP A 248 -18.81 -14.69 -1.74
CA ASP A 248 -20.09 -14.80 -1.05
C ASP A 248 -20.83 -13.46 -0.95
N ARG A 249 -20.10 -12.34 -1.06
CA ARG A 249 -20.65 -10.98 -0.99
C ARG A 249 -20.89 -10.32 -2.36
N VAL A 250 -20.40 -10.92 -3.45
CA VAL A 250 -20.68 -10.44 -4.82
C VAL A 250 -22.00 -10.99 -5.35
N THR A 251 -22.53 -12.06 -4.75
CA THR A 251 -23.72 -12.79 -5.21
C THR A 251 -25.00 -12.39 -4.46
N THR A 252 -24.93 -11.47 -3.49
CA THR A 252 -26.07 -10.94 -2.74
C THR A 252 -26.29 -9.47 -3.08
#